data_34adb7fb148a02332dfe25d84a54866d
#
_entry.id   34adb7fb148a02332dfe25d84a54866d
#
_cell.length_a   1.000
_cell.length_b   1.000
_cell.length_c   1.000
_cell.angle_alpha   90.00
_cell.angle_beta   90.00
_cell.angle_gamma   90.00
#
_symmetry.space_group_name_H-M   'P 1'
#
loop_
_entity.id
_entity.type
_entity.pdbx_description
1 polymer ?
#
loop_
_entity_poly.entity_id
_entity_poly.type
_entity_poly.pdbx_seq_one_letter_code
_entity_poly.pdbx_strand_id
1 'polypeptide(L)'
;MQKWGLFFVFFFTLHACTYTEKIRDGKTAFERKQFTVANELLKNEIKKVKTGTDRGVLSFILAETAMQLGNIDQAIENYRLAYDNGFGVDALKGLAFALKQGEFYTEAMQTFKDLSIEIGSPYEYRKDISNCEMAAQWKKEEYKDYKVELLPVNSPYADYSPVLLNKNNLIFTSDRPTATGEQIYLWTGGGFSDLFIADLETGDASPWKININTNAHEGTLSFNAERSKAVFTRCVGGKREDAYCKLFLIEKTNTGEWGTATPVFPELKELNLGHPTLSEDGKYMILSAKAPEGWGGYDLYSSQLLENGTWSEPALLNRQINTPGNEQFPSLDNDTLYFSSDFHPGMGGLDIFRSFRMENGEWSPPVNLKHPVNSGADDFNYTIIHSLKDRKSVV
;
A
#
# COMPACT_ATOMS: atom_id res chain seq x y z
N MET A 1 -51.27 -53.60 -26.97
CA MET A 1 -49.78 -53.74 -26.78
C MET A 1 -49.18 -52.41 -26.90
N GLN A 2 -48.90 -51.81 -25.75
CA GLN A 2 -48.34 -50.44 -25.65
C GLN A 2 -46.83 -50.57 -25.35
N LYS A 3 -45.96 -50.09 -26.28
CA LYS A 3 -44.51 -50.13 -26.11
C LYS A 3 -44.09 -48.88 -25.38
N TRP A 4 -43.50 -49.00 -24.18
CA TRP A 4 -42.83 -47.97 -23.44
C TRP A 4 -41.41 -47.89 -23.94
N GLY A 5 -41.01 -46.72 -24.50
CA GLY A 5 -39.63 -46.40 -24.83
C GLY A 5 -38.95 -45.74 -23.63
N LEU A 6 -37.89 -46.35 -23.11
CA LEU A 6 -37.02 -45.78 -22.11
C LEU A 6 -36.12 -44.72 -22.79
N PHE A 7 -36.30 -43.47 -22.43
CA PHE A 7 -35.37 -42.42 -22.77
C PHE A 7 -34.23 -42.39 -21.72
N PHE A 8 -33.03 -42.80 -22.11
CA PHE A 8 -31.82 -42.58 -21.32
C PHE A 8 -31.34 -41.16 -21.55
N VAL A 9 -31.47 -40.28 -20.53
CA VAL A 9 -30.86 -38.97 -20.52
C VAL A 9 -29.42 -39.13 -20.00
N PHE A 10 -28.45 -39.04 -20.91
CA PHE A 10 -27.03 -38.96 -20.54
C PHE A 10 -26.73 -37.54 -19.99
N PHE A 11 -26.57 -37.42 -18.67
CA PHE A 11 -25.99 -36.27 -18.06
C PHE A 11 -24.49 -36.24 -18.35
N PHE A 12 -24.07 -35.44 -19.34
CA PHE A 12 -22.67 -35.06 -19.48
C PHE A 12 -22.34 -34.05 -18.37
N THR A 13 -21.74 -34.48 -17.27
CA THR A 13 -21.07 -33.62 -16.33
C THR A 13 -19.82 -33.10 -17.01
N LEU A 14 -19.88 -31.88 -17.54
CA LEU A 14 -18.71 -31.12 -17.93
C LEU A 14 -17.91 -30.83 -16.66
N HIS A 15 -16.97 -31.70 -16.32
CA HIS A 15 -15.90 -31.40 -15.41
C HIS A 15 -15.02 -30.33 -16.11
N ALA A 16 -15.25 -29.07 -15.83
CA ALA A 16 -14.31 -28.04 -16.15
C ALA A 16 -13.04 -28.34 -15.32
N CYS A 17 -12.10 -29.09 -15.94
CA CYS A 17 -10.74 -29.15 -15.41
C CYS A 17 -10.19 -27.72 -15.46
N THR A 18 -10.21 -27.02 -14.34
CA THR A 18 -9.36 -25.85 -14.13
C THR A 18 -7.93 -26.38 -14.14
N TYR A 19 -7.31 -26.33 -15.31
CA TYR A 19 -5.90 -26.64 -15.49
C TYR A 19 -5.12 -25.53 -14.79
N THR A 20 -4.82 -25.72 -13.51
CA THR A 20 -3.86 -24.88 -12.78
C THR A 20 -2.50 -25.28 -13.32
N GLU A 21 -2.03 -24.56 -14.33
CA GLU A 21 -0.70 -24.75 -14.88
C GLU A 21 0.32 -24.56 -13.75
N LYS A 22 1.02 -25.66 -13.40
CA LYS A 22 2.02 -25.63 -12.34
C LYS A 22 3.13 -24.70 -12.75
N ILE A 23 3.34 -23.62 -11.99
CA ILE A 23 4.46 -22.71 -12.20
C ILE A 23 5.75 -23.49 -11.99
N ARG A 24 6.67 -23.44 -12.98
CA ARG A 24 7.89 -24.24 -13.01
C ARG A 24 9.16 -23.39 -13.01
N ASP A 25 9.06 -22.12 -13.32
CA ASP A 25 10.17 -21.17 -13.40
C ASP A 25 9.84 -19.84 -12.72
N GLY A 26 10.91 -19.16 -12.29
CA GLY A 26 10.82 -17.95 -11.52
C GLY A 26 10.28 -16.75 -12.32
N LYS A 27 10.57 -16.69 -13.62
CA LYS A 27 10.05 -15.61 -14.48
C LYS A 27 8.54 -15.68 -14.61
N THR A 28 7.99 -16.87 -14.90
CA THR A 28 6.53 -17.08 -14.96
C THR A 28 5.87 -16.77 -13.61
N ALA A 29 6.51 -17.13 -12.49
CA ALA A 29 6.00 -16.79 -11.16
C ALA A 29 5.96 -15.26 -10.96
N PHE A 30 7.01 -14.54 -11.34
CA PHE A 30 7.08 -13.09 -11.29
C PHE A 30 6.00 -12.41 -12.14
N GLU A 31 5.84 -12.81 -13.41
CA GLU A 31 4.84 -12.28 -14.33
C GLU A 31 3.40 -12.49 -13.81
N ARG A 32 3.19 -13.54 -13.01
CA ARG A 32 1.92 -13.83 -12.32
C ARG A 32 1.82 -13.21 -10.94
N LYS A 33 2.73 -12.30 -10.58
CA LYS A 33 2.78 -11.61 -9.28
C LYS A 33 2.82 -12.58 -8.07
N GLN A 34 3.38 -13.76 -8.24
CA GLN A 34 3.61 -14.73 -7.17
C GLN A 34 5.03 -14.57 -6.64
N PHE A 35 5.29 -13.44 -5.99
CA PHE A 35 6.66 -13.02 -5.70
C PHE A 35 7.38 -13.92 -4.71
N THR A 36 6.70 -14.48 -3.73
CA THR A 36 7.31 -15.46 -2.82
C THR A 36 7.77 -16.71 -3.57
N VAL A 37 6.93 -17.23 -4.49
CA VAL A 37 7.28 -18.38 -5.33
C VAL A 37 8.41 -18.01 -6.31
N ALA A 38 8.34 -16.83 -6.92
CA ALA A 38 9.38 -16.32 -7.82
C ALA A 38 10.74 -16.25 -7.12
N ASN A 39 10.78 -15.69 -5.90
CA ASN A 39 12.00 -15.59 -5.11
C ASN A 39 12.69 -16.93 -4.88
N GLU A 40 11.93 -17.97 -4.51
CA GLU A 40 12.49 -19.31 -4.28
C GLU A 40 12.97 -19.97 -5.58
N LEU A 41 12.21 -19.88 -6.66
CA LEU A 41 12.57 -20.47 -7.94
C LEU A 41 13.80 -19.78 -8.55
N LEU A 42 13.83 -18.43 -8.59
CA LEU A 42 14.94 -17.65 -9.13
C LEU A 42 16.25 -17.88 -8.37
N LYS A 43 16.23 -17.93 -7.04
CA LYS A 43 17.40 -18.29 -6.22
C LYS A 43 18.00 -19.65 -6.62
N ASN A 44 17.15 -20.60 -6.96
CA ASN A 44 17.59 -21.93 -7.38
C ASN A 44 18.06 -21.96 -8.85
N GLU A 45 17.48 -21.16 -9.71
CA GLU A 45 17.85 -21.04 -11.13
C GLU A 45 19.20 -20.34 -11.30
N ILE A 46 19.41 -19.21 -10.60
CA ILE A 46 20.68 -18.46 -10.64
C ILE A 46 21.88 -19.31 -10.25
N LYS A 47 21.75 -20.25 -9.29
CA LYS A 47 22.83 -21.18 -8.88
C LYS A 47 23.31 -22.07 -10.02
N LYS A 48 22.48 -22.35 -11.02
CA LYS A 48 22.78 -23.21 -12.16
C LYS A 48 23.47 -22.46 -13.31
N VAL A 49 23.39 -21.14 -13.32
CA VAL A 49 23.95 -20.26 -14.36
C VAL A 49 25.14 -19.50 -13.77
N LYS A 50 26.34 -19.74 -14.32
CA LYS A 50 27.58 -19.19 -13.71
C LYS A 50 27.80 -17.71 -14.03
N THR A 51 27.70 -17.32 -15.29
CA THR A 51 27.99 -15.96 -15.78
C THR A 51 27.20 -15.66 -17.06
N GLY A 52 27.19 -14.38 -17.50
CA GLY A 52 26.68 -13.95 -18.79
C GLY A 52 25.22 -13.46 -18.72
N THR A 53 24.69 -13.12 -19.88
CA THR A 53 23.38 -12.43 -20.03
C THR A 53 22.23 -13.18 -19.34
N ASP A 54 22.19 -14.50 -19.41
CA ASP A 54 21.14 -15.30 -18.76
C ASP A 54 21.17 -15.11 -17.23
N ARG A 55 22.37 -15.06 -16.64
CA ARG A 55 22.52 -14.75 -15.21
C ARG A 55 22.06 -13.32 -14.91
N GLY A 56 22.42 -12.37 -15.78
CA GLY A 56 21.98 -10.98 -15.68
C GLY A 56 20.45 -10.85 -15.65
N VAL A 57 19.77 -11.52 -16.57
CA VAL A 57 18.28 -11.53 -16.64
C VAL A 57 17.67 -12.13 -15.38
N LEU A 58 18.14 -13.30 -14.93
CA LEU A 58 17.60 -13.93 -13.72
C LEU A 58 17.86 -13.09 -12.46
N SER A 59 19.04 -12.46 -12.36
CA SER A 59 19.38 -11.57 -11.25
C SER A 59 18.50 -10.32 -11.25
N PHE A 60 18.23 -9.72 -12.41
CA PHE A 60 17.33 -8.59 -12.52
C PHE A 60 15.90 -8.94 -12.05
N ILE A 61 15.33 -10.05 -12.52
CA ILE A 61 14.01 -10.48 -12.09
C ILE A 61 13.98 -10.80 -10.58
N LEU A 62 15.05 -11.36 -10.03
CA LEU A 62 15.15 -11.60 -8.60
C LEU A 62 15.25 -10.30 -7.80
N ALA A 63 15.95 -9.29 -8.32
CA ALA A 63 16.01 -7.96 -7.71
C ALA A 63 14.63 -7.28 -7.69
N GLU A 64 13.91 -7.26 -8.82
CA GLU A 64 12.54 -6.78 -8.91
C GLU A 64 11.60 -7.54 -7.94
N THR A 65 11.75 -8.87 -7.87
CA THR A 65 11.00 -9.70 -6.92
C THR A 65 11.31 -9.30 -5.47
N ALA A 66 12.56 -9.04 -5.14
CA ALA A 66 12.99 -8.62 -3.81
C ALA A 66 12.43 -7.24 -3.44
N MET A 67 12.39 -6.30 -4.40
CA MET A 67 11.72 -5.00 -4.22
C MET A 67 10.23 -5.16 -3.87
N GLN A 68 9.51 -6.03 -4.59
CA GLN A 68 8.08 -6.30 -4.31
C GLN A 68 7.84 -6.94 -2.94
N LEU A 69 8.84 -7.63 -2.39
CA LEU A 69 8.79 -8.26 -1.07
C LEU A 69 9.41 -7.39 0.04
N GLY A 70 9.84 -6.16 -0.26
CA GLY A 70 10.47 -5.25 0.70
C GLY A 70 11.89 -5.69 1.15
N ASN A 71 12.52 -6.62 0.43
CA ASN A 71 13.86 -7.09 0.76
C ASN A 71 14.93 -6.27 0.01
N ILE A 72 15.19 -5.07 0.53
CA ILE A 72 16.05 -4.08 -0.13
C ILE A 72 17.49 -4.55 -0.28
N ASP A 73 18.07 -5.20 0.73
CA ASP A 73 19.45 -5.71 0.66
C ASP A 73 19.59 -6.74 -0.46
N GLN A 74 18.65 -7.68 -0.56
CA GLN A 74 18.62 -8.66 -1.65
C GLN A 74 18.44 -7.99 -3.03
N ALA A 75 17.64 -6.94 -3.11
CA ALA A 75 17.45 -6.18 -4.34
C ALA A 75 18.75 -5.51 -4.78
N ILE A 76 19.44 -4.79 -3.89
CA ILE A 76 20.73 -4.13 -4.16
C ILE A 76 21.76 -5.15 -4.67
N GLU A 77 21.93 -6.29 -3.98
CA GLU A 77 22.86 -7.32 -4.38
C GLU A 77 22.58 -7.84 -5.80
N ASN A 78 21.31 -8.12 -6.09
CA ASN A 78 20.94 -8.72 -7.36
C ASN A 78 20.87 -7.73 -8.52
N TYR A 79 20.57 -6.44 -8.28
CA TYR A 79 20.73 -5.40 -9.32
C TYR A 79 22.20 -5.21 -9.70
N ARG A 80 23.14 -5.18 -8.74
CA ARG A 80 24.57 -5.15 -9.03
C ARG A 80 24.97 -6.37 -9.88
N LEU A 81 24.57 -7.57 -9.45
CA LEU A 81 24.86 -8.80 -10.17
C LEU A 81 24.26 -8.80 -11.59
N ALA A 82 23.07 -8.24 -11.77
CA ALA A 82 22.44 -8.09 -13.08
C ALA A 82 23.25 -7.15 -13.98
N TYR A 83 23.66 -5.99 -13.47
CA TYR A 83 24.46 -5.03 -14.21
C TYR A 83 25.84 -5.61 -14.60
N ASP A 84 26.56 -6.24 -13.66
CA ASP A 84 27.86 -6.87 -13.88
C ASP A 84 27.81 -8.02 -14.91
N ASN A 85 26.65 -8.64 -15.10
CA ASN A 85 26.42 -9.70 -16.09
C ASN A 85 25.76 -9.18 -17.38
N GLY A 86 25.81 -7.87 -17.61
CA GLY A 86 25.45 -7.25 -18.90
C GLY A 86 23.94 -7.10 -19.14
N PHE A 87 23.11 -7.05 -18.08
CA PHE A 87 21.69 -6.75 -18.25
C PHE A 87 21.46 -5.33 -18.78
N GLY A 88 22.34 -4.37 -18.42
CA GLY A 88 22.30 -3.01 -18.92
C GLY A 88 21.69 -1.99 -17.98
N VAL A 89 21.32 -0.83 -18.56
CA VAL A 89 20.94 0.38 -17.80
C VAL A 89 19.74 0.21 -16.87
N ASP A 90 18.81 -0.69 -17.18
CA ASP A 90 17.65 -0.92 -16.30
C ASP A 90 18.09 -1.53 -14.96
N ALA A 91 19.12 -2.38 -14.94
CA ALA A 91 19.69 -2.88 -13.69
C ALA A 91 20.39 -1.76 -12.89
N LEU A 92 21.10 -0.85 -13.55
CA LEU A 92 21.72 0.30 -12.90
C LEU A 92 20.68 1.26 -12.34
N LYS A 93 19.57 1.44 -13.07
CA LYS A 93 18.40 2.23 -12.61
C LYS A 93 17.79 1.60 -11.35
N GLY A 94 17.48 0.29 -11.40
CA GLY A 94 16.95 -0.43 -10.25
C GLY A 94 17.87 -0.34 -9.03
N LEU A 95 19.19 -0.47 -9.25
CA LEU A 95 20.21 -0.33 -8.21
C LEU A 95 20.16 1.06 -7.55
N ALA A 96 20.07 2.14 -8.33
CA ALA A 96 20.04 3.50 -7.80
C ALA A 96 18.84 3.73 -6.88
N PHE A 97 17.65 3.26 -7.30
CA PHE A 97 16.43 3.36 -6.47
C PHE A 97 16.48 2.44 -5.24
N ALA A 98 16.97 1.21 -5.37
CA ALA A 98 17.14 0.30 -4.23
C ALA A 98 18.14 0.85 -3.19
N LEU A 99 19.24 1.45 -3.64
CA LEU A 99 20.21 2.12 -2.76
C LEU A 99 19.58 3.32 -2.03
N LYS A 100 18.74 4.11 -2.71
CA LYS A 100 17.99 5.22 -2.10
C LYS A 100 17.06 4.69 -1.01
N GLN A 101 16.29 3.62 -1.29
CA GLN A 101 15.40 3.00 -0.31
C GLN A 101 16.15 2.33 0.84
N GLY A 102 17.33 1.80 0.60
CA GLY A 102 18.23 1.27 1.64
C GLY A 102 18.98 2.35 2.42
N GLU A 103 18.71 3.63 2.18
CA GLU A 103 19.37 4.78 2.81
C GLU A 103 20.87 4.91 2.53
N PHE A 104 21.37 4.24 1.49
CA PHE A 104 22.74 4.39 0.99
C PHE A 104 22.85 5.63 0.08
N TYR A 105 22.39 6.79 0.58
CA TYR A 105 22.19 8.00 -0.22
C TYR A 105 23.41 8.48 -0.99
N THR A 106 24.61 8.35 -0.41
CA THR A 106 25.85 8.75 -1.10
C THR A 106 26.12 7.87 -2.31
N GLU A 107 25.91 6.55 -2.18
CA GLU A 107 26.10 5.62 -3.28
C GLU A 107 24.96 5.75 -4.30
N ALA A 108 23.72 5.92 -3.86
CA ALA A 108 22.58 6.20 -4.74
C ALA A 108 22.84 7.43 -5.63
N MET A 109 23.32 8.55 -5.04
CA MET A 109 23.68 9.75 -5.80
C MET A 109 24.73 9.47 -6.88
N GLN A 110 25.77 8.68 -6.55
CA GLN A 110 26.78 8.34 -7.54
C GLN A 110 26.20 7.46 -8.64
N THR A 111 25.42 6.45 -8.28
CA THR A 111 24.77 5.55 -9.23
C THR A 111 23.81 6.30 -10.17
N PHE A 112 23.03 7.26 -9.68
CA PHE A 112 22.19 8.13 -10.53
C PHE A 112 23.01 9.01 -11.49
N LYS A 113 24.20 9.50 -11.06
CA LYS A 113 25.10 10.25 -11.95
C LYS A 113 25.68 9.34 -13.05
N ASP A 114 26.14 8.16 -12.70
CA ASP A 114 26.66 7.19 -13.65
C ASP A 114 25.58 6.76 -14.66
N LEU A 115 24.36 6.50 -14.18
CA LEU A 115 23.20 6.21 -15.01
C LEU A 115 22.89 7.36 -15.96
N SER A 116 22.91 8.62 -15.48
CA SER A 116 22.68 9.80 -16.33
C SER A 116 23.71 9.92 -17.46
N ILE A 117 24.96 9.57 -17.20
CA ILE A 117 26.03 9.55 -18.19
C ILE A 117 25.79 8.42 -19.20
N GLU A 118 25.48 7.21 -18.72
CA GLU A 118 25.30 6.02 -19.58
C GLU A 118 24.13 6.19 -20.56
N ILE A 119 23.03 6.79 -20.11
CA ILE A 119 21.87 7.09 -21.00
C ILE A 119 22.03 8.36 -21.83
N GLY A 120 23.13 9.11 -21.65
CA GLY A 120 23.37 10.37 -22.37
C GLY A 120 22.43 11.52 -21.99
N SER A 121 21.78 11.46 -20.84
CA SER A 121 20.84 12.47 -20.34
C SER A 121 21.26 13.01 -18.94
N PRO A 122 22.15 13.99 -18.88
CA PRO A 122 22.78 14.42 -17.62
C PRO A 122 21.81 15.09 -16.62
N TYR A 123 20.57 15.37 -17.03
CA TYR A 123 19.58 16.04 -16.18
C TYR A 123 18.42 15.13 -15.77
N GLU A 124 18.35 13.89 -16.27
CA GLU A 124 17.22 12.98 -16.06
C GLU A 124 16.96 12.72 -14.58
N TYR A 125 18.01 12.39 -13.82
CA TYR A 125 17.90 12.02 -12.40
C TYR A 125 18.32 13.14 -11.43
N ARG A 126 18.35 14.40 -11.87
CA ARG A 126 18.77 15.50 -10.97
C ARG A 126 17.88 15.66 -9.74
N LYS A 127 16.57 15.36 -9.87
CA LYS A 127 15.62 15.37 -8.75
C LYS A 127 15.98 14.29 -7.73
N ASP A 128 16.24 13.07 -8.19
CA ASP A 128 16.59 11.94 -7.35
C ASP A 128 17.94 12.18 -6.64
N ILE A 129 18.92 12.73 -7.35
CA ILE A 129 20.21 13.16 -6.77
C ILE A 129 19.99 14.20 -5.67
N SER A 130 19.17 15.24 -5.94
CA SER A 130 18.85 16.27 -4.94
C SER A 130 18.09 15.72 -3.74
N ASN A 131 17.16 14.79 -3.97
CA ASN A 131 16.41 14.10 -2.91
C ASN A 131 17.36 13.29 -2.01
N CYS A 132 18.31 12.55 -2.59
CA CYS A 132 19.32 11.82 -1.81
C CYS A 132 20.21 12.75 -1.00
N GLU A 133 20.59 13.91 -1.54
CA GLU A 133 21.37 14.91 -0.82
C GLU A 133 20.60 15.48 0.38
N MET A 134 19.34 15.85 0.19
CA MET A 134 18.45 16.32 1.26
C MET A 134 18.24 15.23 2.32
N ALA A 135 17.95 14.00 1.92
CA ALA A 135 17.73 12.87 2.81
C ALA A 135 18.97 12.58 3.69
N ALA A 136 20.15 12.59 3.07
CA ALA A 136 21.41 12.44 3.79
C ALA A 136 21.66 13.55 4.81
N GLN A 137 21.20 14.77 4.52
CA GLN A 137 21.25 15.89 5.46
C GLN A 137 20.23 15.70 6.59
N TRP A 138 18.96 15.43 6.27
CA TRP A 138 17.90 15.24 7.26
C TRP A 138 18.23 14.10 8.24
N LYS A 139 18.85 13.03 7.77
CA LYS A 139 19.26 11.91 8.64
C LYS A 139 20.34 12.29 9.66
N LYS A 140 21.11 13.37 9.41
CA LYS A 140 22.14 13.87 10.33
C LYS A 140 21.61 14.90 11.33
N GLU A 141 20.44 15.50 11.06
CA GLU A 141 19.83 16.48 11.94
C GLU A 141 19.28 15.77 13.20
N GLU A 142 19.56 16.31 14.40
CA GLU A 142 18.94 15.83 15.62
C GLU A 142 17.51 16.40 15.74
N TYR A 143 16.52 15.55 15.54
CA TYR A 143 15.11 15.91 15.77
C TYR A 143 14.72 15.55 17.20
N LYS A 144 14.55 16.57 18.07
CA LYS A 144 14.15 16.38 19.47
C LYS A 144 12.65 16.21 19.66
N ASP A 145 11.86 16.52 18.61
CA ASP A 145 10.41 16.58 18.69
C ASP A 145 9.75 15.22 18.43
N TYR A 146 10.49 14.25 17.89
CA TYR A 146 9.98 12.93 17.53
C TYR A 146 10.83 11.81 18.13
N LYS A 147 10.14 10.80 18.64
CA LYS A 147 10.73 9.52 19.05
C LYS A 147 9.92 8.40 18.41
N VAL A 148 10.55 7.56 17.63
CA VAL A 148 9.92 6.38 17.02
C VAL A 148 10.10 5.19 17.94
N GLU A 149 8.99 4.54 18.30
CA GLU A 149 8.95 3.36 19.16
C GLU A 149 7.96 2.34 18.60
N LEU A 150 8.31 1.07 18.69
CA LEU A 150 7.36 -0.02 18.41
C LEU A 150 6.28 -0.05 19.48
N LEU A 151 5.03 -0.20 19.03
CA LEU A 151 3.93 -0.47 19.96
C LEU A 151 3.96 -1.92 20.43
N PRO A 152 3.43 -2.23 21.65
CA PRO A 152 3.31 -3.61 22.11
C PRO A 152 2.50 -4.52 21.18
N VAL A 153 1.65 -3.94 20.34
CA VAL A 153 0.80 -4.64 19.37
C VAL A 153 1.54 -5.11 18.13
N ASN A 154 2.70 -4.54 17.82
CA ASN A 154 3.45 -4.91 16.60
C ASN A 154 3.85 -6.39 16.60
N SER A 155 3.79 -7.01 15.44
CA SER A 155 4.10 -8.43 15.21
C SER A 155 5.05 -8.61 14.02
N PRO A 156 5.53 -9.82 13.72
CA PRO A 156 6.30 -10.11 12.51
C PRO A 156 5.47 -10.07 11.21
N TYR A 157 4.17 -9.83 11.30
CA TYR A 157 3.25 -9.73 10.18
C TYR A 157 3.07 -8.27 9.74
N ALA A 158 2.34 -8.04 8.65
CA ALA A 158 2.00 -6.70 8.22
C ALA A 158 0.97 -6.10 9.18
N ASP A 159 1.38 -5.12 9.99
CA ASP A 159 0.53 -4.37 10.92
C ASP A 159 0.56 -2.90 10.51
N TYR A 160 -0.57 -2.35 10.06
CA TYR A 160 -0.63 -0.98 9.52
C TYR A 160 -2.01 -0.34 9.68
N SER A 161 -2.13 0.92 9.32
CA SER A 161 -3.38 1.71 9.39
C SER A 161 -4.03 1.73 10.77
N PRO A 162 -3.31 2.11 11.82
CA PRO A 162 -3.87 2.19 13.15
C PRO A 162 -4.85 3.35 13.28
N VAL A 163 -5.99 3.11 13.95
CA VAL A 163 -6.96 4.14 14.30
C VAL A 163 -7.52 3.88 15.69
N LEU A 164 -7.60 4.94 16.51
CA LEU A 164 -8.07 4.81 17.88
C LEU A 164 -9.59 4.61 17.93
N LEU A 165 -10.04 3.48 18.46
CA LEU A 165 -11.45 3.22 18.72
C LEU A 165 -11.92 3.94 20.01
N ASN A 166 -11.11 3.87 21.05
CA ASN A 166 -11.28 4.57 22.33
C ASN A 166 -9.90 4.72 23.00
N LYS A 167 -9.86 5.28 24.22
CA LYS A 167 -8.59 5.56 24.91
C LYS A 167 -7.65 4.35 25.11
N ASN A 168 -8.20 3.13 25.10
CA ASN A 168 -7.45 1.91 25.41
C ASN A 168 -7.32 0.97 24.19
N ASN A 169 -8.20 1.12 23.18
CA ASN A 169 -8.26 0.18 22.07
C ASN A 169 -7.95 0.83 20.75
N LEU A 170 -7.11 0.16 19.99
CA LEU A 170 -6.70 0.48 18.64
C LEU A 170 -7.35 -0.51 17.66
N ILE A 171 -7.88 0.01 16.54
CA ILE A 171 -8.18 -0.81 15.36
C ILE A 171 -7.03 -0.64 14.39
N PHE A 172 -6.61 -1.73 13.75
CA PHE A 172 -5.54 -1.71 12.76
C PHE A 172 -5.74 -2.82 11.75
N THR A 173 -5.04 -2.76 10.64
CA THR A 173 -5.05 -3.79 9.61
C THR A 173 -3.92 -4.77 9.83
N SER A 174 -4.18 -6.08 9.70
CA SER A 174 -3.14 -7.11 9.82
C SER A 174 -3.45 -8.37 9.01
N ASP A 175 -2.39 -9.02 8.50
CA ASP A 175 -2.44 -10.33 7.84
C ASP A 175 -2.01 -11.48 8.75
N ARG A 176 -2.15 -11.31 10.06
CA ARG A 176 -1.85 -12.34 11.09
C ARG A 176 -2.59 -13.65 10.81
N PRO A 177 -2.05 -14.80 11.25
CA PRO A 177 -2.66 -16.12 10.97
C PRO A 177 -4.09 -16.30 11.46
N THR A 178 -4.57 -15.42 12.35
CA THR A 178 -5.96 -15.43 12.86
C THR A 178 -6.91 -14.58 12.01
N ALA A 179 -6.43 -13.97 10.91
CA ALA A 179 -7.29 -13.29 9.96
C ALA A 179 -8.29 -14.25 9.31
N THR A 180 -9.41 -13.68 8.83
CA THR A 180 -10.52 -14.45 8.25
C THR A 180 -10.14 -14.98 6.87
N GLY A 181 -10.49 -16.24 6.59
CA GLY A 181 -10.23 -16.92 5.32
C GLY A 181 -8.98 -17.79 5.34
N GLU A 182 -9.03 -18.83 4.51
CA GLU A 182 -7.96 -19.84 4.38
C GLU A 182 -7.10 -19.62 3.12
N GLN A 183 -7.34 -18.54 2.37
CA GLN A 183 -6.66 -18.32 1.11
C GLN A 183 -5.31 -17.63 1.33
N ILE A 184 -4.30 -18.10 0.59
CA ILE A 184 -2.99 -17.48 0.53
C ILE A 184 -3.05 -16.33 -0.48
N TYR A 185 -2.63 -15.15 -0.06
CA TYR A 185 -2.37 -14.04 -0.95
C TYR A 185 -1.05 -14.29 -1.70
N LEU A 186 -1.17 -14.60 -3.00
CA LEU A 186 -0.03 -15.10 -3.79
C LEU A 186 1.11 -14.07 -3.95
N TRP A 187 0.83 -12.79 -3.78
CA TRP A 187 1.84 -11.74 -3.83
C TRP A 187 2.87 -11.92 -2.71
N THR A 188 2.42 -11.98 -1.46
CA THR A 188 3.29 -12.05 -0.28
C THR A 188 3.50 -13.47 0.25
N GLY A 189 2.63 -14.42 -0.13
CA GLY A 189 2.61 -15.76 0.46
C GLY A 189 1.98 -15.81 1.86
N GLY A 190 1.49 -14.69 2.38
CA GLY A 190 0.75 -14.56 3.65
C GLY A 190 -0.76 -14.78 3.49
N GLY A 191 -1.51 -14.47 4.54
CA GLY A 191 -2.97 -14.43 4.51
C GLY A 191 -3.52 -13.16 3.86
N PHE A 192 -4.84 -13.08 3.73
CA PHE A 192 -5.52 -11.82 3.46
C PHE A 192 -5.55 -10.98 4.75
N SER A 193 -5.52 -9.66 4.61
CA SER A 193 -5.55 -8.76 5.77
C SER A 193 -6.98 -8.50 6.25
N ASP A 194 -7.13 -8.43 7.57
CA ASP A 194 -8.36 -8.11 8.29
C ASP A 194 -8.19 -6.88 9.17
N LEU A 195 -9.29 -6.36 9.67
CA LEU A 195 -9.31 -5.38 10.74
C LEU A 195 -9.23 -6.09 12.10
N PHE A 196 -8.23 -5.74 12.87
CA PHE A 196 -7.97 -6.24 14.23
C PHE A 196 -8.27 -5.17 15.26
N ILE A 197 -8.60 -5.60 16.46
CA ILE A 197 -8.66 -4.76 17.65
C ILE A 197 -7.55 -5.18 18.61
N ALA A 198 -6.84 -4.20 19.16
CA ALA A 198 -5.83 -4.43 20.18
C ALA A 198 -6.03 -3.56 21.40
N ASP A 199 -5.64 -4.09 22.56
CA ASP A 199 -5.46 -3.32 23.78
C ASP A 199 -4.07 -2.66 23.77
N LEU A 200 -4.01 -1.34 23.95
CA LEU A 200 -2.77 -0.57 23.90
C LEU A 200 -1.86 -0.79 25.11
N GLU A 201 -2.39 -1.27 26.22
CA GLU A 201 -1.64 -1.51 27.45
C GLU A 201 -0.99 -2.90 27.43
N THR A 202 -1.75 -3.94 27.04
CA THR A 202 -1.28 -5.33 27.04
C THR A 202 -0.65 -5.74 25.71
N GLY A 203 -1.02 -5.10 24.58
CA GLY A 203 -0.65 -5.51 23.23
C GLY A 203 -1.46 -6.69 22.70
N ASP A 204 -2.43 -7.20 23.46
CA ASP A 204 -3.30 -8.30 23.03
C ASP A 204 -4.14 -7.88 21.82
N ALA A 205 -4.05 -8.64 20.74
CA ALA A 205 -4.75 -8.36 19.48
C ALA A 205 -5.58 -9.56 19.01
N SER A 206 -6.76 -9.28 18.47
CA SER A 206 -7.64 -10.28 17.87
C SER A 206 -8.42 -9.68 16.70
N PRO A 207 -8.95 -10.51 15.77
CA PRO A 207 -9.84 -10.02 14.73
C PRO A 207 -11.01 -9.23 15.33
N TRP A 208 -11.32 -8.07 14.76
CA TRP A 208 -12.42 -7.24 15.24
C TRP A 208 -13.76 -7.95 14.97
N LYS A 209 -14.46 -8.34 16.03
CA LYS A 209 -15.67 -9.20 16.00
C LYS A 209 -16.93 -8.42 15.63
N ILE A 210 -16.94 -7.78 14.47
CA ILE A 210 -18.11 -7.22 13.82
C ILE A 210 -18.19 -7.78 12.39
N ASN A 211 -19.33 -7.70 11.71
CA ASN A 211 -19.50 -8.22 10.36
C ASN A 211 -18.78 -7.36 9.31
N ILE A 212 -17.47 -7.15 9.46
CA ILE A 212 -16.66 -6.35 8.57
C ILE A 212 -15.60 -7.19 7.84
N ASN A 213 -14.97 -8.14 8.53
CA ASN A 213 -13.98 -9.03 7.96
C ASN A 213 -14.62 -10.12 7.10
N THR A 214 -14.06 -10.40 5.94
CA THR A 214 -14.56 -11.39 4.95
C THR A 214 -13.41 -12.24 4.41
N ASN A 215 -13.62 -12.96 3.33
CA ASN A 215 -12.55 -13.66 2.60
C ASN A 215 -11.80 -12.74 1.60
N ALA A 216 -11.91 -11.42 1.75
CA ALA A 216 -11.21 -10.42 0.97
C ALA A 216 -10.15 -9.72 1.84
N HIS A 217 -9.42 -8.75 1.31
CA HIS A 217 -8.63 -7.84 2.14
C HIS A 217 -9.52 -6.74 2.69
N GLU A 218 -9.54 -6.55 3.99
CA GLU A 218 -10.11 -5.37 4.64
C GLU A 218 -9.02 -4.57 5.32
N GLY A 219 -9.09 -3.24 5.18
CA GLY A 219 -8.08 -2.36 5.80
C GLY A 219 -8.37 -0.88 5.68
N THR A 220 -7.41 -0.08 6.17
CA THR A 220 -7.44 1.39 6.10
C THR A 220 -8.78 1.99 6.53
N LEU A 221 -9.15 1.76 7.78
CA LEU A 221 -10.41 2.24 8.35
C LEU A 221 -10.26 3.66 8.90
N SER A 222 -11.28 4.49 8.71
CA SER A 222 -11.41 5.81 9.34
C SER A 222 -12.77 5.99 10.00
N PHE A 223 -12.79 6.60 11.18
CA PHE A 223 -14.00 6.93 11.93
C PHE A 223 -14.35 8.42 11.86
N ASN A 224 -15.63 8.75 12.03
CA ASN A 224 -16.02 10.08 12.51
C ASN A 224 -15.68 10.27 14.00
N ALA A 225 -15.74 11.50 14.54
CA ALA A 225 -15.38 11.80 15.93
C ALA A 225 -16.15 10.97 16.95
N GLU A 226 -17.44 10.73 16.71
CA GLU A 226 -18.33 9.99 17.62
C GLU A 226 -18.12 8.46 17.59
N ARG A 227 -17.32 7.94 16.64
CA ARG A 227 -17.18 6.50 16.40
C ARG A 227 -18.53 5.81 16.12
N SER A 228 -19.44 6.55 15.49
CA SER A 228 -20.76 6.07 15.05
C SER A 228 -20.77 5.65 13.59
N LYS A 229 -19.83 6.16 12.78
CA LYS A 229 -19.60 5.84 11.37
C LYS A 229 -18.15 5.46 11.14
N ALA A 230 -17.95 4.49 10.24
CA ALA A 230 -16.62 4.16 9.73
C ALA A 230 -16.66 3.91 8.22
N VAL A 231 -15.64 4.37 7.52
CA VAL A 231 -15.37 4.01 6.12
C VAL A 231 -14.08 3.22 6.07
N PHE A 232 -14.05 2.17 5.24
CA PHE A 232 -12.90 1.31 5.12
C PHE A 232 -12.74 0.80 3.69
N THR A 233 -11.54 0.32 3.36
CA THR A 233 -11.23 -0.30 2.09
C THR A 233 -11.48 -1.80 2.15
N ARG A 234 -12.11 -2.37 1.11
CA ARG A 234 -12.18 -3.81 0.85
C ARG A 234 -11.70 -4.10 -0.56
N CYS A 235 -10.73 -5.02 -0.70
CA CYS A 235 -10.18 -5.41 -1.99
C CYS A 235 -10.49 -6.87 -2.27
N VAL A 236 -11.28 -7.13 -3.29
CA VAL A 236 -11.60 -8.47 -3.73
C VAL A 236 -10.51 -8.92 -4.71
N GLY A 237 -9.62 -9.79 -4.27
CA GLY A 237 -8.59 -10.39 -5.12
C GLY A 237 -9.16 -11.47 -6.03
N GLY A 238 -8.97 -11.35 -7.35
CA GLY A 238 -9.20 -12.43 -8.31
C GLY A 238 -7.92 -13.24 -8.52
N LYS A 239 -8.05 -14.50 -8.92
CA LYS A 239 -6.90 -15.40 -9.18
C LYS A 239 -6.01 -14.94 -10.33
N ARG A 240 -6.39 -13.95 -11.15
CA ARG A 240 -5.70 -13.49 -12.36
C ARG A 240 -5.76 -11.99 -12.62
N GLU A 241 -6.46 -11.21 -11.80
CA GLU A 241 -6.71 -9.78 -12.03
C GLU A 241 -6.13 -8.95 -10.89
N ASP A 242 -5.80 -7.72 -11.18
CA ASP A 242 -5.45 -6.75 -10.15
C ASP A 242 -6.64 -6.61 -9.18
N ALA A 243 -6.36 -6.62 -7.89
CA ALA A 243 -7.40 -6.50 -6.88
C ALA A 243 -8.14 -5.17 -7.05
N TYR A 244 -9.46 -5.22 -7.31
CA TYR A 244 -10.28 -4.01 -7.30
C TYR A 244 -10.66 -3.68 -5.86
N CYS A 245 -10.17 -2.55 -5.38
CA CYS A 245 -10.47 -2.03 -4.06
C CYS A 245 -11.67 -1.08 -4.13
N LYS A 246 -12.55 -1.16 -3.13
CA LYS A 246 -13.75 -0.33 -3.00
C LYS A 246 -13.87 0.19 -1.58
N LEU A 247 -14.56 1.31 -1.44
CA LEU A 247 -14.88 1.87 -0.13
C LEU A 247 -16.24 1.36 0.35
N PHE A 248 -16.29 1.00 1.62
CA PHE A 248 -17.49 0.57 2.32
C PHE A 248 -17.74 1.45 3.53
N LEU A 249 -18.99 1.82 3.74
CA LEU A 249 -19.49 2.53 4.92
C LEU A 249 -20.17 1.53 5.85
N ILE A 250 -19.90 1.66 7.15
CA ILE A 250 -20.62 0.98 8.21
C ILE A 250 -21.02 1.99 9.29
N GLU A 251 -22.25 1.90 9.77
CA GLU A 251 -22.80 2.81 10.77
C GLU A 251 -23.37 2.03 11.95
N LYS A 252 -23.32 2.61 13.13
CA LYS A 252 -24.02 2.09 14.29
C LYS A 252 -25.52 2.25 14.16
N THR A 253 -26.23 1.23 14.54
CA THR A 253 -27.69 1.25 14.66
C THR A 253 -28.13 2.06 15.88
N ASN A 254 -29.43 2.30 16.01
CA ASN A 254 -30.00 2.96 17.20
C ASN A 254 -29.77 2.18 18.50
N THR A 255 -29.43 0.88 18.42
CA THR A 255 -29.05 0.04 19.56
C THR A 255 -27.57 0.16 19.93
N GLY A 256 -26.77 0.91 19.13
CA GLY A 256 -25.33 1.07 19.33
C GLY A 256 -24.47 -0.06 18.72
N GLU A 257 -25.09 -1.06 18.10
CA GLU A 257 -24.39 -2.14 17.40
C GLU A 257 -24.00 -1.70 15.99
N TRP A 258 -22.90 -2.24 15.47
CA TRP A 258 -22.50 -1.99 14.09
C TRP A 258 -23.45 -2.69 13.10
N GLY A 259 -23.94 -1.94 12.13
CA GLY A 259 -24.86 -2.42 11.09
C GLY A 259 -24.14 -3.25 10.00
N THR A 260 -24.73 -3.27 8.82
CA THR A 260 -24.15 -3.96 7.65
C THR A 260 -23.34 -2.97 6.82
N ALA A 261 -22.15 -3.39 6.39
CA ALA A 261 -21.32 -2.58 5.51
C ALA A 261 -21.94 -2.44 4.10
N THR A 262 -22.01 -1.22 3.58
CA THR A 262 -22.57 -0.89 2.26
C THR A 262 -21.52 -0.18 1.40
N PRO A 263 -21.49 -0.42 0.06
CA PRO A 263 -20.59 0.30 -0.83
C PRO A 263 -20.86 1.82 -0.80
N VAL A 264 -19.80 2.64 -0.74
CA VAL A 264 -19.91 4.10 -0.77
C VAL A 264 -20.22 4.61 -2.18
N PHE A 265 -19.54 4.06 -3.20
CA PHE A 265 -19.68 4.43 -4.61
C PHE A 265 -20.01 3.19 -5.46
N PRO A 266 -21.25 2.69 -5.42
CA PRO A 266 -21.62 1.45 -6.13
C PRO A 266 -21.55 1.56 -7.65
N GLU A 267 -21.57 2.79 -8.20
CA GLU A 267 -21.47 3.08 -9.64
C GLU A 267 -20.02 3.02 -10.16
N LEU A 268 -19.00 3.31 -9.32
CA LEU A 268 -17.59 3.36 -9.72
C LEU A 268 -16.93 1.97 -9.70
N LYS A 269 -17.49 1.02 -10.47
CA LYS A 269 -17.10 -0.40 -10.42
C LYS A 269 -15.69 -0.68 -10.97
N GLU A 270 -15.25 0.12 -11.92
CA GLU A 270 -13.99 -0.11 -12.63
C GLU A 270 -12.79 0.64 -12.02
N LEU A 271 -13.03 1.47 -10.98
CA LEU A 271 -11.97 2.24 -10.32
C LEU A 271 -11.46 1.53 -9.08
N ASN A 272 -10.15 1.60 -8.83
CA ASN A 272 -9.55 1.28 -7.55
C ASN A 272 -9.69 2.46 -6.61
N LEU A 273 -10.45 2.28 -5.52
CA LEU A 273 -10.72 3.28 -4.49
C LEU A 273 -10.23 2.73 -3.15
N GLY A 274 -9.46 3.51 -2.41
CA GLY A 274 -8.93 3.05 -1.12
C GLY A 274 -8.53 4.19 -0.19
N HIS A 275 -7.99 3.81 0.96
CA HIS A 275 -7.38 4.67 1.96
C HIS A 275 -8.27 5.87 2.34
N PRO A 276 -9.51 5.64 2.81
CA PRO A 276 -10.41 6.74 3.14
C PRO A 276 -10.02 7.40 4.47
N THR A 277 -10.25 8.72 4.57
CA THR A 277 -10.28 9.43 5.84
C THR A 277 -11.53 10.30 5.92
N LEU A 278 -12.22 10.26 7.07
CA LEU A 278 -13.41 11.07 7.34
C LEU A 278 -13.05 12.32 8.14
N SER A 279 -13.77 13.41 7.87
CA SER A 279 -13.83 14.57 8.78
C SER A 279 -14.47 14.17 10.12
N GLU A 280 -14.23 14.96 11.16
CA GLU A 280 -14.80 14.71 12.50
C GLU A 280 -16.32 14.61 12.51
N ASP A 281 -17.00 15.44 11.71
CA ASP A 281 -18.47 15.43 11.56
C ASP A 281 -18.99 14.29 10.66
N GLY A 282 -18.09 13.55 10.00
CA GLY A 282 -18.41 12.46 9.09
C GLY A 282 -19.13 12.88 7.81
N LYS A 283 -19.00 14.15 7.39
CA LYS A 283 -19.66 14.70 6.19
C LYS A 283 -18.72 15.01 5.03
N TYR A 284 -17.42 14.96 5.26
CA TYR A 284 -16.39 15.15 4.26
C TYR A 284 -15.43 13.96 4.31
N MET A 285 -15.00 13.52 3.16
CA MET A 285 -14.06 12.39 3.03
C MET A 285 -12.98 12.74 2.03
N ILE A 286 -11.74 12.37 2.34
CA ILE A 286 -10.65 12.26 1.36
C ILE A 286 -10.37 10.78 1.15
N LEU A 287 -10.08 10.41 -0.07
CA LEU A 287 -9.78 9.03 -0.48
C LEU A 287 -8.68 9.03 -1.54
N SER A 288 -8.02 7.89 -1.72
CA SER A 288 -7.09 7.67 -2.81
C SER A 288 -7.77 6.88 -3.91
N ALA A 289 -7.56 7.28 -5.16
CA ALA A 289 -8.10 6.58 -6.32
C ALA A 289 -7.12 6.57 -7.50
N LYS A 290 -7.14 5.48 -8.27
CA LYS A 290 -6.48 5.41 -9.57
C LYS A 290 -7.55 5.54 -10.65
N ALA A 291 -7.65 6.74 -11.23
CA ALA A 291 -8.66 7.10 -12.22
C ALA A 291 -8.02 7.70 -13.47
N PRO A 292 -8.65 7.55 -14.66
CA PRO A 292 -8.11 8.06 -15.92
C PRO A 292 -7.91 9.58 -15.97
N GLU A 293 -8.71 10.34 -15.19
CA GLU A 293 -8.64 11.80 -15.07
C GLU A 293 -7.62 12.28 -14.04
N GLY A 294 -6.97 11.37 -13.33
CA GLY A 294 -5.90 11.67 -12.39
C GLY A 294 -4.64 12.22 -13.07
N TRP A 295 -3.69 12.66 -12.28
CA TRP A 295 -2.45 13.22 -12.79
C TRP A 295 -1.28 12.25 -12.72
N GLY A 296 -1.42 11.19 -11.95
CA GLY A 296 -0.38 10.20 -11.74
C GLY A 296 -0.88 8.77 -11.67
N GLY A 297 -0.34 8.05 -10.71
CA GLY A 297 -0.77 6.71 -10.36
C GLY A 297 -2.05 6.73 -9.53
N TYR A 298 -1.89 6.81 -8.21
CA TYR A 298 -2.97 7.10 -7.28
C TYR A 298 -2.96 8.58 -6.94
N ASP A 299 -4.12 9.22 -7.02
CA ASP A 299 -4.34 10.61 -6.64
C ASP A 299 -5.31 10.71 -5.48
N LEU A 300 -5.27 11.82 -4.73
CA LEU A 300 -6.24 12.12 -3.67
C LEU A 300 -7.44 12.87 -4.23
N TYR A 301 -8.61 12.39 -3.84
CA TYR A 301 -9.92 12.95 -4.18
C TYR A 301 -10.69 13.28 -2.92
N SER A 302 -11.63 14.21 -3.01
CA SER A 302 -12.56 14.52 -1.93
C SER A 302 -13.99 14.26 -2.34
N SER A 303 -14.83 13.89 -1.37
CA SER A 303 -16.26 13.72 -1.53
C SER A 303 -17.00 14.29 -0.33
N GLN A 304 -18.23 14.78 -0.54
CA GLN A 304 -19.11 15.35 0.48
C GLN A 304 -20.38 14.54 0.62
N LEU A 305 -20.85 14.39 1.85
CA LEU A 305 -22.13 13.78 2.13
C LEU A 305 -23.25 14.78 1.78
N LEU A 306 -24.12 14.41 0.84
CA LEU A 306 -25.22 15.22 0.37
C LEU A 306 -26.43 15.10 1.29
N GLU A 307 -27.38 16.05 1.18
CA GLU A 307 -28.62 16.06 1.98
C GLU A 307 -29.49 14.80 1.81
N ASN A 308 -29.39 14.15 0.65
CA ASN A 308 -30.09 12.89 0.37
C ASN A 308 -29.43 11.65 1.00
N GLY A 309 -28.33 11.82 1.73
CA GLY A 309 -27.58 10.75 2.38
C GLY A 309 -26.61 9.98 1.48
N THR A 310 -26.45 10.39 0.22
CA THR A 310 -25.42 9.83 -0.67
C THR A 310 -24.15 10.67 -0.67
N TRP A 311 -23.02 10.08 -1.06
CA TRP A 311 -21.77 10.81 -1.24
C TRP A 311 -21.73 11.44 -2.65
N SER A 312 -21.17 12.64 -2.76
CA SER A 312 -20.92 13.27 -4.05
C SER A 312 -19.89 12.47 -4.85
N GLU A 313 -19.91 12.63 -6.17
CA GLU A 313 -18.84 12.11 -7.01
C GLU A 313 -17.47 12.62 -6.51
N PRO A 314 -16.42 11.76 -6.44
CA PRO A 314 -15.10 12.18 -5.98
C PRO A 314 -14.50 13.27 -6.87
N ALA A 315 -14.05 14.37 -6.27
CA ALA A 315 -13.41 15.48 -6.93
C ALA A 315 -11.90 15.48 -6.65
N LEU A 316 -11.09 15.57 -7.71
CA LEU A 316 -9.63 15.57 -7.64
C LEU A 316 -9.11 16.75 -6.79
N LEU A 317 -8.20 16.53 -5.86
CA LEU A 317 -7.54 17.60 -5.13
C LEU A 317 -6.58 18.39 -6.04
N ASN A 318 -6.17 19.58 -5.58
CA ASN A 318 -5.33 20.48 -6.36
C ASN A 318 -3.91 19.91 -6.62
N ARG A 319 -3.19 20.55 -7.55
CA ARG A 319 -1.81 20.18 -7.95
C ARG A 319 -0.74 20.41 -6.89
N GLN A 320 -1.07 21.06 -5.79
CA GLN A 320 -0.14 21.14 -4.66
C GLN A 320 -0.04 19.79 -3.95
N ILE A 321 -1.13 19.05 -3.93
CA ILE A 321 -1.21 17.71 -3.30
C ILE A 321 -0.84 16.63 -4.31
N ASN A 322 -1.60 16.53 -5.42
CA ASN A 322 -1.45 15.48 -6.41
C ASN A 322 -0.31 15.77 -7.40
N THR A 323 0.40 14.72 -7.78
CA THR A 323 1.61 14.75 -8.61
C THR A 323 1.54 13.69 -9.73
N PRO A 324 2.54 13.59 -10.62
CA PRO A 324 2.66 12.43 -11.52
C PRO A 324 2.97 11.09 -10.83
N GLY A 325 3.23 11.07 -9.54
CA GLY A 325 3.47 9.87 -8.72
C GLY A 325 2.21 9.26 -8.13
N ASN A 326 2.35 8.78 -6.92
CA ASN A 326 1.25 8.22 -6.12
C ASN A 326 1.06 9.05 -4.85
N GLU A 327 -0.16 9.50 -4.60
CA GLU A 327 -0.59 10.09 -3.35
C GLU A 327 -1.61 9.17 -2.68
N GLN A 328 -1.28 8.67 -1.48
CA GLN A 328 -2.03 7.63 -0.81
C GLN A 328 -2.13 7.88 0.71
N PHE A 329 -2.91 7.07 1.40
CA PHE A 329 -3.06 7.07 2.85
C PHE A 329 -3.33 8.45 3.46
N PRO A 330 -4.35 9.19 2.97
CA PRO A 330 -4.71 10.46 3.59
C PRO A 330 -5.22 10.27 5.02
N SER A 331 -4.88 11.20 5.89
CA SER A 331 -5.39 11.30 7.25
C SER A 331 -5.72 12.76 7.58
N LEU A 332 -6.95 13.02 8.02
CA LEU A 332 -7.41 14.34 8.40
C LEU A 332 -7.31 14.53 9.91
N ASP A 333 -6.71 15.65 10.29
CA ASP A 333 -6.74 16.17 11.65
C ASP A 333 -7.18 17.65 11.58
N ASN A 334 -8.45 17.90 11.77
CA ASN A 334 -9.09 19.21 11.55
C ASN A 334 -8.79 19.75 10.14
N ASP A 335 -8.11 20.90 10.05
CA ASP A 335 -7.69 21.56 8.80
C ASP A 335 -6.30 21.12 8.33
N THR A 336 -5.78 20.02 8.86
CA THR A 336 -4.50 19.45 8.45
C THR A 336 -4.72 18.12 7.75
N LEU A 337 -4.18 18.00 6.54
CA LEU A 337 -4.11 16.77 5.77
C LEU A 337 -2.71 16.20 5.88
N TYR A 338 -2.59 14.97 6.37
CA TYR A 338 -1.41 14.13 6.24
C TYR A 338 -1.64 13.14 5.10
N PHE A 339 -0.62 12.85 4.32
CA PHE A 339 -0.70 11.87 3.23
C PHE A 339 0.69 11.37 2.87
N SER A 340 0.77 10.26 2.16
CA SER A 340 2.03 9.70 1.68
C SER A 340 2.18 9.90 0.17
N SER A 341 3.38 10.24 -0.28
CA SER A 341 3.71 10.42 -1.70
C SER A 341 5.10 9.90 -2.03
N ASP A 342 5.23 9.29 -3.21
CA ASP A 342 6.51 8.83 -3.78
C ASP A 342 7.13 9.86 -4.75
N PHE A 343 6.44 10.96 -5.02
CA PHE A 343 6.90 11.95 -5.98
C PHE A 343 7.31 13.28 -5.37
N HIS A 344 6.69 13.78 -4.32
CA HIS A 344 7.17 14.96 -3.62
C HIS A 344 8.60 14.76 -3.13
N PRO A 345 9.41 15.84 -2.92
CA PRO A 345 10.78 15.69 -2.43
C PRO A 345 10.86 14.93 -1.12
N GLY A 346 11.51 13.77 -1.13
CA GLY A 346 11.47 12.80 -0.04
C GLY A 346 12.73 11.96 0.13
N MET A 347 12.70 11.09 1.13
CA MET A 347 13.83 10.27 1.55
C MET A 347 13.87 8.92 0.85
N GLY A 348 12.71 8.34 0.55
CA GLY A 348 12.65 6.95 0.13
C GLY A 348 11.65 6.65 -0.97
N GLY A 349 10.81 5.69 -0.68
CA GLY A 349 9.63 5.34 -1.45
C GLY A 349 8.49 6.31 -1.17
N LEU A 350 7.42 5.85 -0.50
CA LEU A 350 6.40 6.75 0.05
C LEU A 350 6.94 7.49 1.27
N ASP A 351 6.85 8.81 1.28
CA ASP A 351 7.15 9.65 2.44
C ASP A 351 5.88 10.34 2.92
N ILE A 352 5.77 10.61 4.22
CA ILE A 352 4.64 11.30 4.85
C ILE A 352 4.82 12.80 4.76
N PHE A 353 3.78 13.47 4.28
CA PHE A 353 3.68 14.92 4.17
C PHE A 353 2.52 15.45 4.97
N ARG A 354 2.56 16.74 5.30
CA ARG A 354 1.42 17.48 5.83
C ARG A 354 1.13 18.72 4.98
N SER A 355 -0.15 19.03 4.83
CA SER A 355 -0.66 20.23 4.18
C SER A 355 -1.79 20.83 5.01
N PHE A 356 -1.97 22.14 4.92
CA PHE A 356 -3.00 22.87 5.67
C PHE A 356 -4.08 23.37 4.73
N ARG A 357 -5.33 23.34 5.19
CA ARG A 357 -6.45 23.92 4.45
C ARG A 357 -6.40 25.45 4.55
N MET A 358 -6.35 26.10 3.40
CA MET A 358 -6.29 27.55 3.30
C MET A 358 -7.72 28.16 3.36
N GLU A 359 -7.83 29.47 3.60
CA GLU A 359 -9.10 30.20 3.66
C GLU A 359 -9.93 30.08 2.37
N ASN A 360 -9.29 29.90 1.22
CA ASN A 360 -9.95 29.67 -0.07
C ASN A 360 -10.45 28.22 -0.25
N GLY A 361 -10.25 27.35 0.75
CA GLY A 361 -10.65 25.94 0.74
C GLY A 361 -9.67 25.00 0.06
N GLU A 362 -8.60 25.51 -0.55
CA GLU A 362 -7.53 24.70 -1.16
C GLU A 362 -6.51 24.24 -0.13
N TRP A 363 -5.69 23.25 -0.50
CA TRP A 363 -4.58 22.76 0.29
C TRP A 363 -3.28 23.51 -0.01
N SER A 364 -2.52 23.83 1.02
CA SER A 364 -1.21 24.47 0.90
C SER A 364 -0.16 23.54 0.25
N PRO A 365 0.97 24.05 -0.23
CA PRO A 365 2.11 23.20 -0.58
C PRO A 365 2.47 22.27 0.58
N PRO A 366 2.68 20.96 0.31
CA PRO A 366 2.95 19.98 1.35
C PRO A 366 4.37 20.13 1.91
N VAL A 367 4.52 19.78 3.17
CA VAL A 367 5.79 19.77 3.90
C VAL A 367 6.10 18.34 4.32
N ASN A 368 7.28 17.82 3.91
CA ASN A 368 7.79 16.52 4.32
C ASN A 368 8.04 16.50 5.84
N LEU A 369 7.61 15.44 6.55
CA LEU A 369 7.82 15.30 7.99
C LEU A 369 9.26 14.95 8.37
N LYS A 370 10.08 14.55 7.39
CA LYS A 370 11.51 14.25 7.52
C LYS A 370 11.81 13.08 8.47
N HIS A 371 13.10 12.79 8.66
CA HIS A 371 13.59 11.88 9.68
C HIS A 371 13.25 12.40 11.10
N PRO A 372 12.87 11.57 12.08
CA PRO A 372 12.75 10.11 12.01
C PRO A 372 11.36 9.59 11.63
N VAL A 373 10.41 10.47 11.24
CA VAL A 373 9.08 10.05 10.80
C VAL A 373 9.16 9.35 9.46
N ASN A 374 9.93 9.92 8.53
CA ASN A 374 10.22 9.32 7.23
C ASN A 374 11.60 8.66 7.21
N SER A 375 11.71 7.59 6.42
CA SER A 375 12.90 6.78 6.21
C SER A 375 13.22 6.60 4.71
N GLY A 376 14.08 5.67 4.36
CA GLY A 376 14.30 5.24 2.97
C GLY A 376 13.21 4.31 2.44
N ALA A 377 12.47 3.65 3.32
CA ALA A 377 11.38 2.72 2.96
C ALA A 377 10.09 3.46 2.56
N ASP A 378 8.98 2.72 2.50
CA ASP A 378 7.65 3.29 2.37
C ASP A 378 7.11 3.66 3.74
N ASP A 379 6.96 4.96 4.01
CA ASP A 379 6.37 5.50 5.22
C ASP A 379 4.94 5.98 4.91
N PHE A 380 3.95 5.42 5.60
CA PHE A 380 2.56 5.71 5.27
C PHE A 380 1.61 5.60 6.46
N ASN A 381 0.43 6.17 6.28
CA ASN A 381 -0.70 6.07 7.22
C ASN A 381 -0.45 6.73 8.58
N TYR A 382 -0.09 7.99 8.58
CA TYR A 382 0.13 8.79 9.77
C TYR A 382 -1.18 9.15 10.47
N THR A 383 -1.32 8.82 11.76
CA THR A 383 -2.50 9.13 12.58
C THR A 383 -2.10 9.87 13.85
N ILE A 384 -2.81 10.95 14.19
CA ILE A 384 -2.62 11.70 15.44
C ILE A 384 -3.60 11.20 16.49
N ILE A 385 -3.08 10.92 17.68
CA ILE A 385 -3.86 10.53 18.86
C ILE A 385 -3.81 11.64 19.91
N HIS A 386 -4.84 12.49 19.95
CA HIS A 386 -4.94 13.63 20.86
C HIS A 386 -5.23 13.25 22.34
N SER A 387 -5.74 12.03 22.59
CA SER A 387 -6.19 11.61 23.94
C SER A 387 -5.05 11.17 24.85
N LEU A 388 -3.85 10.98 24.36
CA LEU A 388 -2.67 10.71 25.17
C LEU A 388 -2.05 12.04 25.59
N LYS A 389 -1.74 12.20 26.88
CA LYS A 389 -1.24 13.45 27.49
C LYS A 389 -0.04 14.08 26.78
N ASP A 390 0.72 13.27 26.07
CA ASP A 390 1.74 13.71 25.13
C ASP A 390 1.22 13.35 23.73
N ARG A 391 1.14 14.34 22.83
CA ARG A 391 0.71 14.11 21.45
C ARG A 391 1.52 12.98 20.83
N LYS A 392 0.90 11.82 20.64
CA LYS A 392 1.54 10.69 19.97
C LYS A 392 0.95 10.56 18.58
N SER A 393 1.80 10.42 17.59
CA SER A 393 1.44 9.96 16.26
C SER A 393 1.83 8.50 16.13
N VAL A 394 1.08 7.75 15.32
CA VAL A 394 1.33 6.35 15.01
C VAL A 394 1.51 6.26 13.51
N VAL A 395 2.60 5.65 13.10
CA VAL A 395 2.97 5.44 11.69
C VAL A 395 2.98 3.94 11.42
#